data_9bba45247764f6507905e06be1bcd092
#
_entry.id   9bba45247764f6507905e06be1bcd092
#
_cell.length_a   1.000
_cell.length_b   1.000
_cell.length_c   1.000
_cell.angle_alpha   90.00
_cell.angle_beta   90.00
_cell.angle_gamma   90.00
#
_symmetry.space_group_name_H-M   'P 1'
#
loop_
_entity.id
_entity.type
_entity.pdbx_description
1 polymer ?
#
loop_
_entity_poly.entity_id
_entity_poly.type
_entity_poly.pdbx_seq_one_letter_code
_entity_poly.pdbx_strand_id
1 'polypeptide(L)'
;MAPLFRFETEAEVIEAANTTIVGLASCFCARDHARIIRVHEGLEYGMVGVNTGLVSTEVAPLGWVKQSGLGREGSRHGIEDYLELKYICTGF
;
A
#
# COMPACT_ATOMS: atom_id res chain seq x y z
N MET A 1 -9.33 7.10 19.62
CA MET A 1 -8.61 8.39 19.74
C MET A 1 -7.53 8.40 18.67
N ALA A 2 -7.41 9.48 17.88
CA ALA A 2 -6.37 9.63 16.87
C ALA A 2 -5.36 10.68 17.36
N PRO A 3 -4.08 10.32 17.57
CA PRO A 3 -3.05 11.26 17.96
C PRO A 3 -2.66 12.14 16.78
N LEU A 4 -2.26 13.39 17.06
CA LEU A 4 -1.71 14.32 16.09
C LEU A 4 -0.24 14.56 16.40
N PHE A 5 0.60 14.45 15.38
CA PHE A 5 2.04 14.71 15.47
C PHE A 5 2.42 15.88 14.57
N ARG A 6 3.25 16.77 15.10
CA ARG A 6 3.84 17.85 14.31
C ARG A 6 5.12 17.34 13.65
N PHE A 7 5.36 17.78 12.44
CA PHE A 7 6.62 17.55 11.70
C PHE A 7 7.03 18.85 11.00
N GLU A 8 8.29 18.96 10.64
CA GLU A 8 8.85 20.14 9.98
C GLU A 8 9.37 19.82 8.57
N THR A 9 9.80 18.59 8.33
CA THR A 9 10.36 18.19 7.03
C THR A 9 9.62 16.97 6.43
N GLU A 10 9.72 16.86 5.10
CA GLU A 10 9.20 15.72 4.35
C GLU A 10 9.85 14.39 4.80
N ALA A 11 11.17 14.40 5.03
CA ALA A 11 11.89 13.21 5.47
C ALA A 11 11.43 12.75 6.87
N GLU A 12 11.26 13.67 7.79
CA GLU A 12 10.79 13.40 9.16
C GLU A 12 9.40 12.74 9.16
N VAL A 13 8.46 13.24 8.35
CA VAL A 13 7.11 12.67 8.33
C VAL A 13 7.08 11.29 7.66
N ILE A 14 7.91 11.04 6.64
CA ILE A 14 8.02 9.72 6.01
C ILE A 14 8.61 8.72 7.00
N GLU A 15 9.69 9.08 7.71
CA GLU A 15 10.29 8.24 8.73
C GLU A 15 9.30 7.91 9.85
N ALA A 16 8.62 8.93 10.38
CA ALA A 16 7.63 8.75 11.42
C ALA A 16 6.46 7.86 10.96
N ALA A 17 5.97 8.05 9.73
CA ALA A 17 4.92 7.22 9.14
C ALA A 17 5.36 5.76 8.97
N ASN A 18 6.62 5.53 8.61
CA ASN A 18 7.16 4.18 8.40
C ASN A 18 7.55 3.47 9.71
N THR A 19 7.70 4.21 10.81
CA THR A 19 8.03 3.67 12.14
C THR A 19 6.79 3.00 12.77
N THR A 20 6.35 1.90 12.15
CA THR A 20 5.20 1.09 12.58
C THR A 20 5.37 -0.35 12.11
N ILE A 21 4.78 -1.28 12.85
CA ILE A 21 4.76 -2.70 12.50
C ILE A 21 3.65 -3.04 11.48
N VAL A 22 2.77 -2.10 11.18
CA VAL A 22 1.65 -2.27 10.24
C VAL A 22 1.85 -1.41 9.00
N GLY A 23 1.20 -1.78 7.89
CA GLY A 23 1.32 -1.08 6.62
C GLY A 23 0.16 -1.39 5.67
N LEU A 24 -1.07 -1.08 6.07
CA LEU A 24 -2.25 -1.29 5.24
C LEU A 24 -2.46 -0.12 4.28
N ALA A 25 -2.82 1.03 4.81
CA ALA A 25 -3.14 2.21 4.01
C ALA A 25 -2.60 3.48 4.66
N SER A 26 -2.17 4.40 3.83
CA SER A 26 -1.83 5.76 4.23
C SER A 26 -2.45 6.77 3.26
N CYS A 27 -2.65 8.00 3.73
CA CYS A 27 -3.14 9.07 2.88
C CYS A 27 -2.34 10.34 3.15
N PHE A 28 -2.08 11.12 2.11
CA PHE A 28 -1.49 12.44 2.25
C PHE A 28 -2.03 13.42 1.21
N CYS A 29 -1.81 14.70 1.44
CA CYS A 29 -2.22 15.77 0.54
C CYS A 29 -1.00 16.55 0.05
N ALA A 30 -0.88 16.74 -1.25
CA ALA A 30 0.15 17.56 -1.88
C ALA A 30 -0.34 18.10 -3.23
N ARG A 31 0.25 19.20 -3.70
CA ARG A 31 -0.02 19.79 -5.03
C ARG A 31 1.15 19.63 -5.99
N ASP A 32 2.36 19.55 -5.46
CA ASP A 32 3.57 19.37 -6.26
C ASP A 32 3.72 17.90 -6.68
N HIS A 33 3.75 17.65 -8.00
CA HIS A 33 3.83 16.30 -8.56
C HIS A 33 5.11 15.56 -8.16
N ALA A 34 6.27 16.25 -8.16
CA ALA A 34 7.53 15.64 -7.76
C ALA A 34 7.50 15.21 -6.29
N ARG A 35 6.89 16.01 -5.43
CA ARG A 35 6.65 15.64 -4.02
C ARG A 35 5.71 14.44 -3.90
N ILE A 36 4.64 14.41 -4.68
CA ILE A 36 3.70 13.28 -4.69
C ILE A 36 4.45 11.97 -4.94
N ILE A 37 5.30 11.94 -5.98
CA ILE A 37 6.07 10.73 -6.31
C ILE A 37 7.03 10.36 -5.18
N ARG A 38 7.85 11.31 -4.69
CA ARG A 38 8.83 11.01 -3.63
C ARG A 38 8.17 10.48 -2.35
N VAL A 39 7.07 11.12 -1.92
CA VAL A 39 6.36 10.70 -0.70
C VAL A 39 5.70 9.35 -0.90
N HIS A 40 5.03 9.14 -2.03
CA HIS A 40 4.40 7.87 -2.37
C HIS A 40 5.41 6.70 -2.39
N GLU A 41 6.57 6.90 -3.03
CA GLU A 41 7.63 5.89 -3.08
C GLU A 41 8.31 5.66 -1.72
N GLY A 42 8.38 6.69 -0.89
CA GLY A 42 8.99 6.62 0.45
C GLY A 42 8.11 5.96 1.51
N LEU A 43 6.80 5.87 1.30
CA LEU A 43 5.87 5.30 2.27
C LEU A 43 5.78 3.77 2.15
N GLU A 44 5.98 3.06 3.25
CA GLU A 44 5.94 1.59 3.34
C GLU A 44 4.53 1.08 3.66
N TYR A 45 3.60 1.32 2.75
CA TYR A 45 2.20 0.91 2.87
C TYR A 45 1.72 0.18 1.61
N GLY A 46 0.79 -0.74 1.78
CA GLY A 46 0.22 -1.48 0.66
C GLY A 46 -0.69 -0.63 -0.24
N MET A 47 -1.27 0.42 0.33
CA MET A 47 -2.10 1.39 -0.38
C MET A 47 -1.75 2.81 0.04
N VAL A 48 -1.67 3.72 -0.93
CA VAL A 48 -1.41 5.14 -0.67
C VAL A 48 -2.43 6.01 -1.39
N GLY A 49 -3.23 6.74 -0.63
CA GLY A 49 -4.17 7.73 -1.15
C GLY A 49 -3.52 9.12 -1.25
N VAL A 50 -3.60 9.74 -2.42
CA VAL A 50 -3.10 11.10 -2.63
C VAL A 50 -4.27 12.03 -2.85
N ASN A 51 -4.43 13.03 -1.99
CA ASN A 51 -5.54 13.98 -2.01
C ASN A 51 -6.93 13.33 -1.90
N THR A 52 -6.99 12.09 -1.41
CA THR A 52 -8.23 11.34 -1.20
C THR A 52 -8.10 10.43 0.02
N GLY A 53 -9.20 10.21 0.72
CA GLY A 53 -9.32 9.18 1.76
C GLY A 53 -9.95 7.88 1.24
N LEU A 54 -10.43 7.88 -0.01
CA LEU A 54 -11.02 6.69 -0.64
C LEU A 54 -9.95 5.96 -1.44
N VAL A 55 -9.44 4.86 -0.91
CA VAL A 55 -8.35 4.07 -1.51
C VAL A 55 -8.82 2.71 -2.03
N SER A 56 -10.07 2.32 -1.76
CA SER A 56 -10.65 1.05 -2.22
C SER A 56 -11.33 1.20 -3.57
N THR A 57 -11.06 0.24 -4.47
CA THR A 57 -11.73 0.12 -5.78
C THR A 57 -11.63 -1.33 -6.26
N GLU A 58 -12.63 -1.78 -7.01
CA GLU A 58 -12.67 -3.15 -7.53
C GLU A 58 -11.61 -3.43 -8.61
N VAL A 59 -11.07 -2.40 -9.24
CA VAL A 59 -10.11 -2.54 -10.35
C VAL A 59 -8.64 -2.55 -9.92
N ALA A 60 -8.35 -2.09 -8.69
CA ALA A 60 -7.00 -2.07 -8.16
C ALA A 60 -6.82 -3.12 -7.06
N PRO A 61 -5.64 -3.75 -6.94
CA PRO A 61 -5.39 -4.69 -5.86
C PRO A 61 -5.30 -3.95 -4.54
N LEU A 62 -6.13 -4.35 -3.59
CA LEU A 62 -6.03 -3.95 -2.20
C LEU A 62 -4.98 -4.86 -1.54
N GLY A 63 -3.95 -4.28 -0.98
CA GLY A 63 -2.90 -5.06 -0.38
C GLY A 63 -2.32 -4.40 0.86
N TRP A 64 -1.51 -5.15 1.56
CA TRP A 64 -0.86 -4.72 2.77
C TRP A 64 0.57 -5.23 2.85
N VAL A 65 1.34 -4.62 3.71
CA VAL A 65 2.73 -4.99 3.97
C VAL A 65 2.98 -5.07 5.48
N LYS A 66 4.14 -5.52 5.87
CA LYS A 66 4.53 -5.71 7.27
C LYS A 66 3.55 -6.67 7.98
N GLN A 67 3.23 -6.42 9.25
CA GLN A 67 2.31 -7.26 10.03
C GLN A 67 0.83 -7.05 9.71
N SER A 68 0.50 -6.13 8.81
CA SER A 68 -0.87 -6.00 8.34
C SER A 68 -1.35 -7.22 7.55
N GLY A 69 -0.44 -8.02 7.01
CA GLY A 69 -0.76 -9.29 6.38
C GLY A 69 -0.02 -9.53 5.06
N LEU A 70 -0.39 -10.63 4.41
CA LEU A 70 0.10 -11.07 3.10
C LEU A 70 -1.08 -11.18 2.14
N GLY A 71 -0.78 -11.21 0.85
CA GLY A 71 -1.79 -11.36 -0.19
C GLY A 71 -2.36 -10.06 -0.73
N ARG A 72 -3.31 -10.22 -1.62
CA ARG A 72 -4.02 -9.11 -2.29
C ARG A 72 -5.49 -9.43 -2.42
N GLU A 73 -6.34 -8.43 -2.25
CA GLU A 73 -7.78 -8.51 -2.50
C GLU A 73 -8.14 -7.63 -3.70
N GLY A 74 -9.25 -7.98 -4.35
CA GLY A 74 -9.76 -7.21 -5.49
C GLY A 74 -8.91 -7.35 -6.74
N SER A 75 -9.33 -6.68 -7.81
CA SER A 75 -8.75 -6.77 -9.14
C SER A 75 -8.57 -8.23 -9.65
N ARG A 76 -7.82 -8.39 -10.73
CA ARG A 76 -7.43 -9.72 -11.24
C ARG A 76 -6.46 -10.48 -10.32
N HIS A 77 -5.78 -9.78 -9.43
CA HIS A 77 -4.78 -10.36 -8.52
C HIS A 77 -5.42 -11.03 -7.29
N GLY A 78 -6.63 -10.61 -6.90
CA GLY A 78 -7.27 -11.15 -5.71
C GLY A 78 -7.58 -12.64 -5.77
N ILE A 79 -7.69 -13.22 -6.97
CA ILE A 79 -7.91 -14.66 -7.13
C ILE A 79 -6.63 -15.48 -6.99
N GLU A 80 -5.45 -14.86 -7.18
CA GLU A 80 -4.17 -15.58 -7.18
C GLU A 80 -3.89 -16.28 -5.85
N ASP A 81 -4.33 -15.71 -4.74
CA ASP A 81 -4.18 -16.28 -3.39
C ASP A 81 -5.02 -17.56 -3.17
N TYR A 82 -5.98 -17.85 -4.06
CA TYR A 82 -6.86 -19.03 -4.01
C TYR A 82 -6.50 -20.09 -5.06
N LEU A 83 -5.44 -19.84 -5.84
CA LEU A 83 -5.03 -20.72 -6.94
C LEU A 83 -3.71 -21.40 -6.65
N GLU A 84 -3.63 -22.67 -7.08
CA GLU A 84 -2.40 -23.47 -7.07
C GLU A 84 -1.98 -23.78 -8.50
N LEU A 85 -0.71 -23.58 -8.82
CA LEU A 85 -0.14 -23.96 -10.11
C LEU A 85 0.24 -25.44 -10.11
N LYS A 86 -0.34 -26.20 -11.05
CA LYS A 86 0.00 -27.60 -11.27
C LYS A 86 0.59 -27.79 -12.67
N TYR A 87 1.80 -28.29 -12.73
CA TYR A 87 2.42 -28.72 -13.98
C TYR A 87 2.09 -30.18 -14.25
N ILE A 88 1.63 -30.50 -15.46
CA ILE A 88 1.38 -31.87 -15.92
C ILE A 88 2.17 -32.09 -17.22
N CYS A 89 2.97 -33.13 -17.24
CA CYS A 89 3.68 -33.57 -18.43
C CYS A 89 3.25 -35.00 -18.76
N THR A 90 2.79 -35.24 -20.00
CA THR A 90 2.41 -36.55 -20.48
C THR A 90 3.24 -36.92 -21.71
N GLY A 91 3.74 -38.15 -21.75
CA GLY A 91 4.37 -38.76 -22.94
C GLY A 91 3.45 -39.78 -23.60
N PHE A 92 3.52 -39.89 -24.91
CA PHE A 92 2.78 -40.86 -25.70
C PHE A 92 3.73 -41.74 -26.48
#